data_c2b840d7dbf4afbbc7bf51ad676136af
#
_entry.id   c2b840d7dbf4afbbc7bf51ad676136af
#
_cell.length_a   1.000
_cell.length_b   1.000
_cell.length_c   1.000
_cell.angle_alpha   90.00
_cell.angle_beta   90.00
_cell.angle_gamma   90.00
#
_symmetry.space_group_name_H-M   'P 1'
#
loop_
_entity.id
_entity.type
_entity.pdbx_description
1 polymer ?
#
loop_
_entity_poly.entity_id
_entity_poly.type
_entity_poly.pdbx_seq_one_letter_code
_entity_poly.pdbx_strand_id
1 'polypeptide(L)'
;MLLGFKTELHATNQQKTLLAKHAGVARHAYNWGLWLTRNILNHNSHNPGSKLKFPTSIDLHKLLVAMVKPKNCWYYEVSKTAPQYALRYLSSAWKRCFSKVSGQPKFKKKGRDDSFTLDGSISVGFNQIKLPRIGWVKTYEILPDNLSPKSVTISKKADRWFISFKVETATIITEKSVDVVGVDLGVKTLATLSTGEVFNGAKPYKNLESKLSRLQYLNRHKTKFSSNWKKAQLKIAKLHKKIANIRKDTLHKLTTYLAKNHNPPPSPPGRGARGVGEDLNVSGMMANHKLAKAIADMGFYEFRRQLEYKCQLYGSQLTVVDRWFPSSKTCSRCGTVKESLCLSERVFNCEHCNFSCERDLNAALNLAMAVSLLRNANANDRDSLWTG
;
A
#
# COMPACT_ATOMS: atom_id res chain seq x y z
N MET A 1 -5.82 -13.41 11.51
CA MET A 1 -4.84 -12.79 10.61
C MET A 1 -4.22 -11.54 11.23
N LEU A 2 -3.02 -11.09 10.75
CA LEU A 2 -2.38 -9.86 11.25
C LEU A 2 -2.76 -8.67 10.38
N LEU A 3 -3.48 -7.71 10.95
CA LEU A 3 -3.85 -6.46 10.28
C LEU A 3 -3.00 -5.28 10.78
N GLY A 4 -2.75 -4.32 9.90
CA GLY A 4 -2.09 -3.07 10.28
C GLY A 4 -3.10 -2.04 10.75
N PHE A 5 -3.12 -1.71 12.03
CA PHE A 5 -3.87 -0.58 12.56
C PHE A 5 -3.03 0.69 12.51
N LYS A 6 -3.64 1.81 12.14
CA LYS A 6 -2.96 3.11 12.05
C LYS A 6 -3.90 4.23 12.44
N THR A 7 -3.51 5.02 13.44
CA THR A 7 -4.26 6.19 13.92
C THR A 7 -3.39 7.43 14.04
N GLU A 8 -4.00 8.60 14.14
CA GLU A 8 -3.31 9.87 14.38
C GLU A 8 -3.04 10.05 15.88
N LEU A 9 -1.87 10.62 16.22
CA LEU A 9 -1.48 10.98 17.59
C LEU A 9 -1.80 12.45 17.89
N HIS A 10 -2.53 12.68 18.95
CA HIS A 10 -2.77 14.01 19.52
C HIS A 10 -1.67 14.35 20.55
N ALA A 11 -0.48 14.64 20.03
CA ALA A 11 0.69 14.91 20.86
C ALA A 11 0.75 16.39 21.29
N THR A 12 1.11 16.64 22.55
CA THR A 12 1.46 17.98 23.07
C THR A 12 2.71 18.52 22.38
N ASN A 13 3.03 19.79 22.56
CA ASN A 13 4.23 20.38 21.94
C ASN A 13 5.53 19.74 22.46
N GLN A 14 5.59 19.39 23.76
CA GLN A 14 6.71 18.66 24.33
C GLN A 14 6.85 17.26 23.70
N GLN A 15 5.72 16.52 23.57
CA GLN A 15 5.71 15.22 22.93
C GLN A 15 6.09 15.31 21.44
N LYS A 16 5.61 16.32 20.71
CA LYS A 16 6.05 16.56 19.32
C LYS A 16 7.56 16.75 19.19
N THR A 17 8.17 17.42 20.16
CA THR A 17 9.64 17.60 20.24
C THR A 17 10.32 16.25 20.45
N LEU A 18 9.85 15.45 21.41
CA LEU A 18 10.39 14.10 21.65
C LEU A 18 10.21 13.17 20.45
N LEU A 19 9.05 13.17 19.79
CA LEU A 19 8.81 12.43 18.56
C LEU A 19 9.79 12.86 17.45
N ALA A 20 10.04 14.15 17.31
CA ALA A 20 10.99 14.67 16.32
C ALA A 20 12.44 14.29 16.65
N LYS A 21 12.84 14.27 17.93
CA LYS A 21 14.16 13.79 18.38
C LYS A 21 14.34 12.30 18.03
N HIS A 22 13.36 11.44 18.32
CA HIS A 22 13.41 10.02 17.96
C HIS A 22 13.55 9.82 16.45
N ALA A 23 12.77 10.54 15.63
CA ALA A 23 12.89 10.47 14.17
C ALA A 23 14.24 10.98 13.66
N GLY A 24 14.79 11.99 14.32
CA GLY A 24 16.13 12.53 14.04
C GLY A 24 17.22 11.49 14.28
N VAL A 25 17.22 10.86 15.45
CA VAL A 25 18.16 9.79 15.82
C VAL A 25 18.06 8.60 14.85
N ALA A 26 16.84 8.13 14.60
CA ALA A 26 16.63 7.00 13.67
C ALA A 26 17.15 7.32 12.25
N ARG A 27 16.91 8.54 11.77
CA ARG A 27 17.43 8.99 10.46
C ARG A 27 18.95 9.07 10.45
N HIS A 28 19.55 9.61 11.51
CA HIS A 28 21.02 9.71 11.63
C HIS A 28 21.65 8.32 11.63
N ALA A 29 21.16 7.40 12.46
CA ALA A 29 21.67 6.02 12.53
C ALA A 29 21.55 5.31 11.17
N TYR A 30 20.41 5.44 10.49
CA TYR A 30 20.21 4.88 9.15
C TYR A 30 21.22 5.45 8.14
N ASN A 31 21.38 6.77 8.12
CA ASN A 31 22.26 7.44 7.17
C ASN A 31 23.74 7.14 7.43
N TRP A 32 24.15 7.12 8.70
CA TRP A 32 25.48 6.69 9.08
C TRP A 32 25.77 5.23 8.67
N GLY A 33 24.85 4.32 8.97
CA GLY A 33 24.99 2.92 8.58
C GLY A 33 25.04 2.75 7.05
N LEU A 34 24.24 3.53 6.32
CA LEU A 34 24.25 3.53 4.85
C LEU A 34 25.58 4.06 4.30
N TRP A 35 26.12 5.14 4.88
CA TRP A 35 27.42 5.66 4.50
C TRP A 35 28.52 4.58 4.72
N LEU A 36 28.56 3.96 5.90
CA LEU A 36 29.53 2.94 6.23
C LEU A 36 29.44 1.73 5.27
N THR A 37 28.24 1.22 5.04
CA THR A 37 28.04 0.04 4.17
C THR A 37 28.36 0.35 2.70
N ARG A 38 28.13 1.56 2.22
CA ARG A 38 28.56 1.99 0.88
C ARG A 38 30.08 2.06 0.77
N ASN A 39 30.76 2.59 1.78
CA ASN A 39 32.22 2.63 1.79
C ASN A 39 32.85 1.24 1.78
N ILE A 40 32.26 0.29 2.53
CA ILE A 40 32.72 -1.12 2.51
C ILE A 40 32.51 -1.74 1.11
N LEU A 41 31.37 -1.53 0.47
CA LEU A 41 31.14 -2.02 -0.88
C LEU A 41 32.10 -1.39 -1.90
N ASN A 42 32.36 -0.09 -1.77
CA ASN A 42 33.31 0.60 -2.62
C ASN A 42 34.76 0.09 -2.40
N HIS A 43 35.17 -0.09 -1.14
CA HIS A 43 36.47 -0.70 -0.81
C HIS A 43 36.59 -2.09 -1.45
N ASN A 44 35.59 -2.95 -1.26
CA ASN A 44 35.60 -4.32 -1.76
C ASN A 44 35.62 -4.43 -3.30
N SER A 45 35.08 -3.40 -4.00
CA SER A 45 35.15 -3.34 -5.47
C SER A 45 36.54 -2.98 -5.98
N HIS A 46 37.29 -2.15 -5.23
CA HIS A 46 38.63 -1.73 -5.61
C HIS A 46 39.74 -2.65 -5.07
N ASN A 47 39.47 -3.43 -4.02
CA ASN A 47 40.43 -4.29 -3.36
C ASN A 47 39.93 -5.75 -3.30
N PRO A 48 39.94 -6.51 -4.41
CA PRO A 48 39.44 -7.88 -4.46
C PRO A 48 40.16 -8.83 -3.52
N GLY A 49 41.47 -8.59 -3.26
CA GLY A 49 42.33 -9.43 -2.40
C GLY A 49 42.17 -9.17 -0.90
N SER A 50 41.56 -8.04 -0.49
CA SER A 50 41.39 -7.70 0.94
C SER A 50 39.94 -7.24 1.23
N LYS A 51 38.98 -8.10 0.97
CA LYS A 51 37.55 -7.79 1.15
C LYS A 51 37.16 -7.70 2.61
N LEU A 52 36.54 -6.60 2.98
CA LEU A 52 35.90 -6.42 4.28
C LEU A 52 34.56 -7.11 4.33
N LYS A 53 34.27 -7.80 5.45
CA LYS A 53 32.99 -8.44 5.69
C LYS A 53 31.85 -7.39 5.70
N PHE A 54 30.78 -7.65 4.95
CA PHE A 54 29.62 -6.78 4.97
C PHE A 54 28.87 -6.90 6.31
N PRO A 55 28.66 -5.78 7.04
CA PRO A 55 28.16 -5.83 8.41
C PRO A 55 26.67 -6.18 8.45
N THR A 56 26.29 -6.98 9.43
CA THR A 56 24.89 -7.25 9.78
C THR A 56 24.28 -6.06 10.53
N SER A 57 22.96 -6.06 10.74
CA SER A 57 22.33 -5.03 11.57
C SER A 57 22.83 -5.02 13.01
N ILE A 58 23.30 -6.17 13.53
CA ILE A 58 23.88 -6.32 14.87
C ILE A 58 25.26 -5.66 14.90
N ASP A 59 26.10 -5.94 13.92
CA ASP A 59 27.43 -5.36 13.82
C ASP A 59 27.37 -3.83 13.68
N LEU A 60 26.48 -3.33 12.83
CA LEU A 60 26.22 -1.90 12.70
C LEU A 60 25.76 -1.28 14.02
N HIS A 61 24.93 -1.98 14.79
CA HIS A 61 24.47 -1.47 16.09
C HIS A 61 25.62 -1.44 17.11
N LYS A 62 26.47 -2.47 17.17
CA LYS A 62 27.67 -2.49 18.03
C LYS A 62 28.61 -1.33 17.68
N LEU A 63 28.91 -1.12 16.39
CA LEU A 63 29.75 -0.02 15.92
C LEU A 63 29.13 1.34 16.24
N LEU A 64 27.82 1.50 16.06
CA LEU A 64 27.11 2.75 16.40
C LEU A 64 27.21 3.07 17.89
N VAL A 65 27.08 2.06 18.76
CA VAL A 65 27.20 2.25 20.20
C VAL A 65 28.63 2.59 20.61
N ALA A 66 29.63 1.95 20.02
CA ALA A 66 31.04 2.17 20.36
C ALA A 66 31.59 3.48 19.81
N MET A 67 31.26 3.84 18.56
CA MET A 67 31.96 4.94 17.85
C MET A 67 31.14 6.22 17.70
N VAL A 68 29.80 6.09 17.57
CA VAL A 68 28.92 7.21 17.22
C VAL A 68 28.24 7.80 18.45
N LYS A 69 27.69 6.93 19.28
CA LYS A 69 26.88 7.31 20.43
C LYS A 69 27.65 8.13 21.47
N PRO A 70 28.91 7.80 21.83
CA PRO A 70 29.69 8.60 22.78
C PRO A 70 29.97 10.04 22.31
N LYS A 71 30.10 10.25 21.00
CA LYS A 71 30.34 11.56 20.38
C LYS A 71 29.06 12.36 20.17
N ASN A 72 27.87 11.79 20.45
CA ASN A 72 26.57 12.36 20.15
C ASN A 72 25.62 12.14 21.34
N CYS A 73 25.73 12.94 22.39
CA CYS A 73 24.97 12.79 23.63
C CYS A 73 23.43 12.76 23.45
N TRP A 74 22.93 13.43 22.41
CA TRP A 74 21.49 13.42 22.07
C TRP A 74 20.90 12.03 21.73
N TYR A 75 21.73 10.99 21.51
CA TYR A 75 21.26 9.62 21.40
C TYR A 75 20.68 9.08 22.72
N TYR A 76 21.13 9.59 23.87
CA TYR A 76 20.68 9.17 25.19
C TYR A 76 19.32 9.78 25.58
N GLU A 77 18.87 10.82 24.87
CA GLU A 77 17.58 11.47 25.10
C GLU A 77 16.39 10.68 24.54
N VAL A 78 16.64 9.68 23.71
CA VAL A 78 15.63 8.87 23.01
C VAL A 78 15.69 7.40 23.38
N SER A 79 14.66 6.64 23.02
CA SER A 79 14.67 5.20 23.22
C SER A 79 15.79 4.53 22.39
N LYS A 80 16.51 3.61 23.02
CA LYS A 80 17.57 2.79 22.38
C LYS A 80 17.09 2.02 21.16
N THR A 81 15.79 1.70 21.08
CA THR A 81 15.21 0.90 20.02
C THR A 81 15.04 1.67 18.71
N ALA A 82 14.86 3.00 18.75
CA ALA A 82 14.71 3.82 17.56
C ALA A 82 15.90 3.73 16.57
N PRO A 83 17.17 3.93 16.97
CA PRO A 83 18.32 3.71 16.08
C PRO A 83 18.52 2.23 15.73
N GLN A 84 18.22 1.30 16.64
CA GLN A 84 18.36 -0.14 16.42
C GLN A 84 17.46 -0.61 15.28
N TYR A 85 16.18 -0.23 15.28
CA TYR A 85 15.25 -0.54 14.18
C TYR A 85 15.63 0.16 12.87
N ALA A 86 16.19 1.36 12.93
CA ALA A 86 16.68 2.05 11.74
C ALA A 86 17.76 1.24 11.01
N LEU A 87 18.69 0.63 11.76
CA LEU A 87 19.74 -0.25 11.21
C LEU A 87 19.18 -1.59 10.72
N ARG A 88 18.16 -2.17 11.40
CA ARG A 88 17.45 -3.36 10.91
C ARG A 88 16.77 -3.08 9.56
N TYR A 89 16.11 -1.95 9.40
CA TYR A 89 15.51 -1.55 8.13
C TYR A 89 16.54 -1.29 7.03
N LEU A 90 17.70 -0.75 7.36
CA LEU A 90 18.80 -0.61 6.40
C LEU A 90 19.30 -1.98 5.93
N SER A 91 19.51 -2.93 6.85
CA SER A 91 19.91 -4.30 6.51
C SER A 91 18.88 -4.98 5.61
N SER A 92 17.58 -4.82 5.91
CA SER A 92 16.50 -5.33 5.05
C SER A 92 16.49 -4.68 3.67
N ALA A 93 16.77 -3.37 3.58
CA ALA A 93 16.86 -2.67 2.31
C ALA A 93 18.04 -3.16 1.45
N TRP A 94 19.20 -3.44 2.06
CA TRP A 94 20.34 -4.05 1.36
C TRP A 94 20.04 -5.49 0.90
N LYS A 95 19.39 -6.32 1.75
CA LYS A 95 18.96 -7.67 1.33
C LYS A 95 18.09 -7.61 0.06
N ARG A 96 17.10 -6.72 0.01
CA ARG A 96 16.24 -6.53 -1.17
C ARG A 96 17.02 -6.02 -2.39
N CYS A 97 18.04 -5.18 -2.18
CA CYS A 97 18.92 -4.71 -3.25
C CYS A 97 19.74 -5.86 -3.83
N PHE A 98 20.37 -6.66 -2.99
CA PHE A 98 21.17 -7.82 -3.43
C PHE A 98 20.32 -8.89 -4.12
N SER A 99 19.09 -9.08 -3.68
CA SER A 99 18.11 -9.97 -4.35
C SER A 99 17.48 -9.33 -5.61
N LYS A 100 17.95 -8.17 -6.08
CA LYS A 100 17.45 -7.45 -7.27
C LYS A 100 15.96 -7.06 -7.21
N VAL A 101 15.34 -7.12 -6.04
CA VAL A 101 13.94 -6.71 -5.82
C VAL A 101 13.79 -5.19 -5.74
N SER A 102 14.84 -4.47 -5.36
CA SER A 102 14.85 -3.01 -5.28
C SER A 102 16.24 -2.44 -5.61
N GLY A 103 16.25 -1.17 -6.01
CA GLY A 103 17.52 -0.44 -6.17
C GLY A 103 18.23 -0.17 -4.85
N GLN A 104 19.43 0.40 -4.94
CA GLN A 104 20.26 0.72 -3.76
C GLN A 104 19.54 1.63 -2.75
N PRO A 105 19.72 1.41 -1.44
CA PRO A 105 19.19 2.29 -0.41
C PRO A 105 19.65 3.75 -0.59
N LYS A 106 18.73 4.69 -0.30
CA LYS A 106 18.99 6.13 -0.42
C LYS A 106 19.04 6.78 0.96
N PHE A 107 19.81 7.88 1.09
CA PHE A 107 19.84 8.68 2.31
C PHE A 107 18.47 9.28 2.63
N LYS A 108 18.08 9.19 3.89
CA LYS A 108 16.83 9.76 4.41
C LYS A 108 16.98 11.26 4.65
N LYS A 109 15.95 12.04 4.30
CA LYS A 109 15.91 13.49 4.43
C LYS A 109 14.95 13.92 5.54
N LYS A 110 15.31 14.96 6.32
CA LYS A 110 14.44 15.55 7.34
C LYS A 110 13.14 16.08 6.70
N GLY A 111 12.01 15.79 7.34
CA GLY A 111 10.69 16.24 6.89
C GLY A 111 10.06 15.41 5.76
N ARG A 112 10.82 14.49 5.16
CA ARG A 112 10.33 13.58 4.12
C ARG A 112 10.14 12.16 4.64
N ASP A 113 11.10 11.67 5.41
CA ASP A 113 11.21 10.29 5.88
C ASP A 113 11.23 10.20 7.41
N ASP A 114 10.51 11.11 8.07
CA ASP A 114 10.45 11.17 9.53
C ASP A 114 9.61 10.00 10.07
N SER A 115 10.29 8.92 10.45
CA SER A 115 9.69 7.75 11.07
C SER A 115 10.70 7.01 11.94
N PHE A 116 10.18 6.31 12.96
CA PHE A 116 10.96 5.44 13.84
C PHE A 116 10.07 4.35 14.42
N THR A 117 10.68 3.27 14.90
CA THR A 117 9.97 2.15 15.52
C THR A 117 10.45 2.00 16.95
N LEU A 118 9.52 1.74 17.85
CA LEU A 118 9.74 1.44 19.26
C LEU A 118 9.23 0.04 19.58
N ASP A 119 9.88 -0.61 20.54
CA ASP A 119 9.44 -1.84 21.19
C ASP A 119 9.64 -1.73 22.71
N GLY A 120 9.32 -2.79 23.43
CA GLY A 120 9.46 -2.88 24.89
C GLY A 120 8.20 -2.41 25.63
N SER A 121 8.36 -1.54 26.62
CA SER A 121 7.27 -1.11 27.53
C SER A 121 6.23 -0.22 26.81
N ILE A 122 5.37 -0.85 26.02
CA ILE A 122 4.25 -0.20 25.33
C ILE A 122 2.97 -0.65 26.06
N SER A 123 2.20 0.30 26.57
CA SER A 123 0.90 0.05 27.18
C SER A 123 -0.19 0.76 26.39
N VAL A 124 -1.32 0.10 26.20
CA VAL A 124 -2.46 0.64 25.46
C VAL A 124 -3.59 0.93 26.43
N GLY A 125 -4.18 2.12 26.33
CA GLY A 125 -5.40 2.50 27.01
C GLY A 125 -6.50 2.80 25.99
N PHE A 126 -7.70 3.13 26.44
CA PHE A 126 -8.90 3.33 25.61
C PHE A 126 -8.67 4.27 24.40
N ASN A 127 -8.09 5.45 24.62
CA ASN A 127 -7.77 6.43 23.57
C ASN A 127 -6.35 7.01 23.70
N GLN A 128 -5.43 6.24 24.26
CA GLN A 128 -4.05 6.67 24.48
C GLN A 128 -3.09 5.48 24.47
N ILE A 129 -1.85 5.76 24.18
CA ILE A 129 -0.79 4.76 24.16
C ILE A 129 0.44 5.28 24.89
N LYS A 130 1.02 4.47 25.77
CA LYS A 130 2.26 4.77 26.48
C LYS A 130 3.43 4.34 25.62
N LEU A 131 4.34 5.26 25.35
CA LEU A 131 5.51 5.04 24.50
C LEU A 131 6.78 5.24 25.34
N PRO A 132 7.81 4.37 25.17
CA PRO A 132 9.09 4.51 25.85
C PRO A 132 9.71 5.91 25.63
N ARG A 133 10.12 6.56 26.72
CA ARG A 133 10.72 7.92 26.73
C ARG A 133 9.81 9.07 26.26
N ILE A 134 8.55 8.81 25.91
CA ILE A 134 7.60 9.83 25.44
C ILE A 134 6.41 9.95 26.42
N GLY A 135 6.05 8.85 27.09
CA GLY A 135 4.91 8.80 27.98
C GLY A 135 3.58 8.51 27.27
N TRP A 136 2.48 8.83 27.93
CA TRP A 136 1.13 8.63 27.40
C TRP A 136 0.79 9.67 26.34
N VAL A 137 0.43 9.22 25.14
CA VAL A 137 0.03 10.06 24.00
C VAL A 137 -1.39 9.70 23.61
N LYS A 138 -2.28 10.68 23.52
CA LYS A 138 -3.66 10.49 23.07
C LYS A 138 -3.71 10.12 21.59
N THR A 139 -4.64 9.23 21.24
CA THR A 139 -4.93 8.83 19.86
C THR A 139 -6.24 9.46 19.39
N TYR A 140 -6.39 9.63 18.08
CA TYR A 140 -7.64 10.15 17.50
C TYR A 140 -8.76 9.12 17.59
N GLU A 141 -8.45 7.87 17.31
CA GLU A 141 -9.39 6.76 17.35
C GLU A 141 -9.28 6.03 18.71
N ILE A 142 -10.38 5.47 19.13
CA ILE A 142 -10.42 4.49 20.23
C ILE A 142 -9.60 3.27 19.80
N LEU A 143 -8.75 2.80 20.66
CA LEU A 143 -7.93 1.63 20.41
C LEU A 143 -8.72 0.36 20.76
N PRO A 144 -8.57 -0.72 19.98
CA PRO A 144 -9.19 -2.00 20.34
C PRO A 144 -8.75 -2.48 21.72
N ASP A 145 -9.65 -3.13 22.43
CA ASP A 145 -9.37 -3.70 23.76
C ASP A 145 -8.34 -4.83 23.68
N ASN A 146 -7.65 -5.09 24.79
CA ASN A 146 -6.67 -6.18 24.94
C ASN A 146 -5.50 -6.15 23.97
N LEU A 147 -5.13 -4.96 23.47
CA LEU A 147 -3.98 -4.78 22.58
C LEU A 147 -2.66 -4.80 23.34
N SER A 148 -1.77 -5.70 22.96
CA SER A 148 -0.38 -5.73 23.42
C SER A 148 0.59 -5.72 22.21
N PRO A 149 0.80 -4.55 21.58
CA PRO A 149 1.65 -4.48 20.39
C PRO A 149 3.12 -4.71 20.77
N LYS A 150 3.76 -5.74 20.21
CA LYS A 150 5.20 -6.02 20.40
C LYS A 150 6.08 -4.85 19.94
N SER A 151 5.65 -4.14 18.92
CA SER A 151 6.34 -2.95 18.41
C SER A 151 5.36 -2.00 17.71
N VAL A 152 5.70 -0.71 17.76
CA VAL A 152 4.91 0.34 17.11
C VAL A 152 5.81 1.19 16.20
N THR A 153 5.30 1.56 15.04
CA THR A 153 5.97 2.48 14.13
C THR A 153 5.29 3.84 14.15
N ILE A 154 6.05 4.87 14.49
CA ILE A 154 5.58 6.25 14.49
C ILE A 154 6.11 6.94 13.22
N SER A 155 5.24 7.67 12.52
CA SER A 155 5.58 8.37 11.29
C SER A 155 4.94 9.74 11.20
N LYS A 156 5.65 10.72 10.61
CA LYS A 156 5.12 12.04 10.35
C LYS A 156 4.63 12.17 8.92
N LYS A 157 3.42 12.69 8.73
CA LYS A 157 2.90 13.02 7.40
C LYS A 157 2.34 14.46 7.44
N ALA A 158 2.91 15.34 6.63
CA ALA A 158 2.70 16.78 6.71
C ALA A 158 3.07 17.31 8.11
N ASP A 159 2.10 17.82 8.85
CA ASP A 159 2.28 18.35 10.22
C ASP A 159 1.81 17.40 11.33
N ARG A 160 1.31 16.20 10.99
CA ARG A 160 0.67 15.28 11.93
C ARG A 160 1.49 14.03 12.13
N TRP A 161 1.44 13.49 13.35
CA TRP A 161 2.06 12.24 13.73
C TRP A 161 1.05 11.10 13.73
N PHE A 162 1.46 9.96 13.25
CA PHE A 162 0.67 8.73 13.17
C PHE A 162 1.43 7.61 13.85
N ILE A 163 0.69 6.74 14.52
CA ILE A 163 1.20 5.47 15.03
C ILE A 163 0.57 4.32 14.25
N SER A 164 1.35 3.30 14.00
CA SER A 164 0.88 2.06 13.38
C SER A 164 1.48 0.85 14.08
N PHE A 165 0.68 -0.18 14.25
CA PHE A 165 1.06 -1.46 14.84
C PHE A 165 0.21 -2.59 14.23
N LYS A 166 0.60 -3.82 14.49
CA LYS A 166 -0.12 -5.01 14.03
C LYS A 166 -1.11 -5.45 15.09
N VAL A 167 -2.30 -5.83 14.64
CA VAL A 167 -3.39 -6.36 15.49
C VAL A 167 -3.74 -7.74 14.94
N GLU A 168 -3.84 -8.71 15.82
CA GLU A 168 -4.42 -10.00 15.50
C GLU A 168 -5.93 -9.86 15.45
N THR A 169 -6.51 -10.24 14.32
CA THR A 169 -7.96 -10.17 14.08
C THR A 169 -8.45 -11.53 13.60
N ALA A 170 -9.52 -12.01 14.18
CA ALA A 170 -10.21 -13.18 13.67
C ALA A 170 -10.81 -12.90 12.30
N THR A 171 -11.02 -13.94 11.50
CA THR A 171 -11.77 -13.83 10.26
C THR A 171 -13.25 -13.61 10.58
N ILE A 172 -13.87 -12.64 9.94
CA ILE A 172 -15.29 -12.29 10.11
C ILE A 172 -16.02 -12.88 8.92
N ILE A 173 -16.74 -13.99 9.12
CA ILE A 173 -17.58 -14.56 8.09
C ILE A 173 -18.84 -13.71 7.98
N THR A 174 -19.13 -13.22 6.77
CA THR A 174 -20.35 -12.45 6.48
C THR A 174 -21.25 -13.23 5.51
N GLU A 175 -22.56 -13.11 5.65
CA GLU A 175 -23.51 -13.61 4.65
C GLU A 175 -23.31 -12.87 3.33
N LYS A 176 -23.45 -13.61 2.22
CA LYS A 176 -23.16 -13.11 0.88
C LYS A 176 -24.42 -13.12 0.02
N SER A 177 -24.63 -12.04 -0.71
CA SER A 177 -25.82 -11.89 -1.57
C SER A 177 -25.63 -12.53 -2.95
N VAL A 178 -24.41 -12.68 -3.44
CA VAL A 178 -24.09 -13.21 -4.77
C VAL A 178 -22.84 -14.06 -4.70
N ASP A 179 -22.85 -15.21 -5.37
CA ASP A 179 -21.74 -16.17 -5.35
C ASP A 179 -20.51 -15.66 -6.09
N VAL A 180 -20.67 -15.15 -7.31
CA VAL A 180 -19.58 -14.64 -8.13
C VAL A 180 -19.94 -13.26 -8.67
N VAL A 181 -19.04 -12.30 -8.46
CA VAL A 181 -19.16 -11.00 -9.11
C VAL A 181 -17.90 -10.72 -9.94
N GLY A 182 -18.10 -10.46 -11.23
CA GLY A 182 -17.06 -9.93 -12.12
C GLY A 182 -16.92 -8.42 -11.89
N VAL A 183 -15.68 -7.93 -11.88
CA VAL A 183 -15.37 -6.51 -11.65
C VAL A 183 -14.47 -6.01 -12.76
N ASP A 184 -15.01 -5.19 -13.66
CA ASP A 184 -14.24 -4.45 -14.66
C ASP A 184 -13.77 -3.12 -14.06
N LEU A 185 -12.48 -2.83 -14.21
CA LEU A 185 -11.84 -1.63 -13.66
C LEU A 185 -11.49 -0.63 -14.76
N GLY A 186 -12.05 0.58 -14.67
CA GLY A 186 -11.88 1.61 -15.68
C GLY A 186 -11.43 2.96 -15.15
N VAL A 187 -11.03 3.85 -16.07
CA VAL A 187 -10.65 5.24 -15.75
C VAL A 187 -11.87 6.17 -15.78
N LYS A 188 -12.89 5.88 -16.60
CA LYS A 188 -14.15 6.64 -16.66
C LYS A 188 -14.97 6.37 -15.40
N THR A 189 -15.31 5.13 -15.18
CA THR A 189 -15.86 4.55 -13.96
C THR A 189 -14.75 3.79 -13.23
N LEU A 190 -14.76 3.75 -11.89
CA LEU A 190 -13.73 3.04 -11.12
C LEU A 190 -13.93 1.52 -11.23
N ALA A 191 -15.17 1.08 -11.12
CA ALA A 191 -15.54 -0.33 -11.24
C ALA A 191 -16.97 -0.47 -11.78
N THR A 192 -17.18 -1.43 -12.67
CA THR A 192 -18.49 -1.90 -13.13
C THR A 192 -18.60 -3.36 -12.72
N LEU A 193 -19.68 -3.73 -12.05
CA LEU A 193 -19.92 -5.10 -11.57
C LEU A 193 -20.81 -5.87 -12.57
N SER A 194 -20.66 -7.17 -12.60
CA SER A 194 -21.54 -8.05 -13.38
C SER A 194 -23.00 -8.03 -12.90
N THR A 195 -23.26 -7.51 -11.71
CA THR A 195 -24.63 -7.22 -11.19
C THR A 195 -25.27 -5.99 -11.83
N GLY A 196 -24.55 -5.22 -12.66
CA GLY A 196 -24.98 -3.96 -13.23
C GLY A 196 -24.66 -2.71 -12.38
N GLU A 197 -24.14 -2.91 -11.17
CA GLU A 197 -23.75 -1.79 -10.30
C GLU A 197 -22.51 -1.07 -10.82
N VAL A 198 -22.52 0.25 -10.73
CA VAL A 198 -21.44 1.12 -11.21
C VAL A 198 -20.89 2.00 -10.09
N PHE A 199 -19.60 1.93 -9.87
CA PHE A 199 -18.88 2.72 -8.86
C PHE A 199 -17.99 3.78 -9.50
N ASN A 200 -18.29 5.03 -9.25
CA ASN A 200 -17.51 6.15 -9.76
C ASN A 200 -16.25 6.40 -8.92
N GLY A 201 -15.14 6.67 -9.60
CA GLY A 201 -13.92 7.13 -8.95
C GLY A 201 -14.04 8.56 -8.45
N ALA A 202 -13.56 8.86 -7.24
CA ALA A 202 -13.60 10.20 -6.66
C ALA A 202 -12.73 11.23 -7.40
N LYS A 203 -11.78 10.81 -8.22
CA LYS A 203 -10.85 11.63 -9.04
C LYS A 203 -10.27 12.83 -8.28
N PRO A 204 -9.75 12.64 -7.05
CA PRO A 204 -9.38 13.74 -6.16
C PRO A 204 -8.21 14.56 -6.69
N TYR A 205 -7.28 13.96 -7.44
CA TYR A 205 -6.18 14.69 -8.06
C TYR A 205 -6.72 15.63 -9.14
N LYS A 206 -7.55 15.13 -10.06
CA LYS A 206 -8.19 15.94 -11.11
C LYS A 206 -8.96 17.12 -10.51
N ASN A 207 -9.75 16.87 -9.47
CA ASN A 207 -10.59 17.89 -8.84
C ASN A 207 -9.78 18.96 -8.09
N LEU A 208 -8.57 18.65 -7.64
CA LEU A 208 -7.71 19.56 -6.86
C LEU A 208 -6.45 20.00 -7.62
N GLU A 209 -6.30 19.62 -8.90
CA GLU A 209 -5.11 19.89 -9.72
C GLU A 209 -4.85 21.40 -9.87
N SER A 210 -5.88 22.20 -10.18
CA SER A 210 -5.72 23.66 -10.32
C SER A 210 -5.24 24.32 -9.03
N LYS A 211 -5.79 23.90 -7.89
CA LYS A 211 -5.36 24.38 -6.57
C LYS A 211 -3.93 23.98 -6.25
N LEU A 212 -3.54 22.74 -6.58
CA LEU A 212 -2.20 22.23 -6.37
C LEU A 212 -1.19 22.98 -7.25
N SER A 213 -1.49 23.16 -8.53
CA SER A 213 -0.64 23.87 -9.49
C SER A 213 -0.41 25.31 -9.07
N ARG A 214 -1.47 26.02 -8.61
CA ARG A 214 -1.34 27.39 -8.09
C ARG A 214 -0.42 27.46 -6.86
N LEU A 215 -0.57 26.53 -5.90
CA LEU A 215 0.28 26.49 -4.71
C LEU A 215 1.73 26.19 -5.07
N GLN A 216 1.98 25.31 -6.02
CA GLN A 216 3.33 24.98 -6.49
C GLN A 216 3.96 26.16 -7.24
N TYR A 217 3.21 26.83 -8.11
CA TYR A 217 3.64 28.03 -8.81
C TYR A 217 4.05 29.15 -7.82
N LEU A 218 3.17 29.51 -6.89
CA LEU A 218 3.46 30.52 -5.86
C LEU A 218 4.63 30.14 -4.96
N ASN A 219 4.90 28.85 -4.75
CA ASN A 219 6.03 28.41 -3.96
C ASN A 219 7.36 28.48 -4.73
N ARG A 220 7.33 28.40 -6.06
CA ARG A 220 8.53 28.47 -6.93
C ARG A 220 9.27 29.79 -6.77
N HIS A 221 8.53 30.88 -6.55
CA HIS A 221 9.06 32.24 -6.41
C HIS A 221 9.50 32.59 -4.96
N LYS A 222 9.48 31.63 -4.04
CA LYS A 222 9.92 31.86 -2.65
C LYS A 222 11.36 31.42 -2.43
N THR A 223 12.11 32.20 -1.65
CA THR A 223 13.45 31.82 -1.24
C THR A 223 13.43 30.47 -0.52
N LYS A 224 14.16 29.49 -1.05
CA LYS A 224 14.24 28.13 -0.48
C LYS A 224 14.66 28.19 0.99
N PHE A 225 14.01 27.36 1.80
CA PHE A 225 14.22 27.24 3.25
C PHE A 225 13.78 28.44 4.10
N SER A 226 13.32 29.53 3.52
CA SER A 226 12.70 30.63 4.27
C SER A 226 11.44 30.17 5.02
N SER A 227 10.98 30.94 6.00
CA SER A 227 9.76 30.67 6.76
C SER A 227 8.53 30.57 5.84
N ASN A 228 8.44 31.51 4.87
CA ASN A 228 7.33 31.54 3.91
C ASN A 228 7.36 30.33 2.94
N TRP A 229 8.55 29.92 2.51
CA TRP A 229 8.71 28.71 1.71
C TRP A 229 8.27 27.45 2.50
N LYS A 230 8.70 27.32 3.76
CA LYS A 230 8.30 26.20 4.64
C LYS A 230 6.79 26.14 4.86
N LYS A 231 6.15 27.31 5.09
CA LYS A 231 4.67 27.40 5.21
C LYS A 231 3.97 26.95 3.92
N ALA A 232 4.49 27.37 2.75
CA ALA A 232 3.92 26.97 1.45
C ALA A 232 4.12 25.46 1.18
N GLN A 233 5.30 24.89 1.46
CA GLN A 233 5.55 23.46 1.37
C GLN A 233 4.58 22.64 2.25
N LEU A 234 4.29 23.14 3.45
CA LEU A 234 3.32 22.49 4.33
C LEU A 234 1.91 22.51 3.75
N LYS A 235 1.47 23.61 3.13
CA LYS A 235 0.18 23.69 2.44
C LYS A 235 0.08 22.69 1.29
N ILE A 236 1.14 22.59 0.47
CA ILE A 236 1.24 21.60 -0.62
C ILE A 236 1.18 20.17 -0.07
N ALA A 237 1.95 19.86 0.99
CA ALA A 237 1.96 18.56 1.62
C ALA A 237 0.58 18.16 2.20
N LYS A 238 -0.14 19.10 2.81
CA LYS A 238 -1.52 18.91 3.30
C LYS A 238 -2.48 18.59 2.16
N LEU A 239 -2.35 19.26 1.02
CA LEU A 239 -3.20 19.03 -0.14
C LEU A 239 -2.94 17.65 -0.76
N HIS A 240 -1.68 17.25 -0.91
CA HIS A 240 -1.34 15.89 -1.34
C HIS A 240 -1.89 14.82 -0.38
N LYS A 241 -1.80 15.05 0.94
CA LYS A 241 -2.40 14.17 1.95
C LYS A 241 -3.92 14.06 1.77
N LYS A 242 -4.62 15.19 1.54
CA LYS A 242 -6.07 15.21 1.29
C LYS A 242 -6.43 14.36 0.07
N ILE A 243 -5.71 14.55 -1.05
CA ILE A 243 -5.90 13.76 -2.29
C ILE A 243 -5.73 12.26 -2.00
N ALA A 244 -4.64 11.89 -1.32
CA ALA A 244 -4.36 10.49 -0.98
C ALA A 244 -5.43 9.89 -0.05
N ASN A 245 -5.93 10.66 0.92
CA ASN A 245 -6.96 10.20 1.86
C ASN A 245 -8.30 9.98 1.16
N ILE A 246 -8.75 10.91 0.30
CA ILE A 246 -10.01 10.76 -0.46
C ILE A 246 -9.95 9.49 -1.33
N ARG A 247 -8.85 9.32 -2.08
CA ARG A 247 -8.64 8.10 -2.90
C ARG A 247 -8.73 6.84 -2.04
N LYS A 248 -8.01 6.84 -0.92
CA LYS A 248 -7.98 5.70 -0.02
C LYS A 248 -9.35 5.38 0.57
N ASP A 249 -10.12 6.38 0.97
CA ASP A 249 -11.48 6.23 1.51
C ASP A 249 -12.43 5.62 0.46
N THR A 250 -12.43 6.15 -0.78
CA THR A 250 -13.21 5.59 -1.89
C THR A 250 -12.89 4.12 -2.12
N LEU A 251 -11.59 3.78 -2.18
CA LEU A 251 -11.17 2.40 -2.38
C LEU A 251 -11.53 1.51 -1.18
N HIS A 252 -11.41 2.01 0.05
CA HIS A 252 -11.81 1.26 1.24
C HIS A 252 -13.30 0.94 1.26
N LYS A 253 -14.16 1.89 0.86
CA LYS A 253 -15.61 1.69 0.78
C LYS A 253 -15.94 0.60 -0.25
N LEU A 254 -15.44 0.74 -1.47
CA LEU A 254 -15.68 -0.22 -2.55
C LEU A 254 -15.15 -1.62 -2.20
N THR A 255 -13.90 -1.74 -1.78
CA THR A 255 -13.30 -3.04 -1.47
C THR A 255 -13.92 -3.69 -0.23
N THR A 256 -14.45 -2.92 0.73
CA THR A 256 -15.22 -3.47 1.86
C THR A 256 -16.57 -3.99 1.39
N TYR A 257 -17.26 -3.21 0.54
CA TYR A 257 -18.53 -3.62 -0.06
C TYR A 257 -18.38 -4.95 -0.80
N LEU A 258 -17.42 -5.04 -1.71
CA LEU A 258 -17.15 -6.26 -2.47
C LEU A 258 -16.84 -7.46 -1.57
N ALA A 259 -15.92 -7.28 -0.61
CA ALA A 259 -15.51 -8.38 0.26
C ALA A 259 -16.57 -8.84 1.26
N LYS A 260 -17.53 -7.97 1.62
CA LYS A 260 -18.62 -8.32 2.53
C LYS A 260 -19.80 -8.96 1.82
N ASN A 261 -20.19 -8.44 0.66
CA ASN A 261 -21.48 -8.75 0.03
C ASN A 261 -21.38 -9.84 -1.04
N HIS A 262 -20.18 -10.15 -1.55
CA HIS A 262 -20.02 -11.12 -2.61
C HIS A 262 -19.27 -12.34 -2.12
N ASN A 263 -19.82 -13.52 -2.45
CA ASN A 263 -19.30 -14.79 -2.01
C ASN A 263 -18.28 -15.33 -3.01
N PRO A 264 -17.22 -15.94 -2.55
CA PRO A 264 -16.44 -16.86 -3.33
C PRO A 264 -16.75 -18.31 -2.92
N PRO A 265 -16.58 -19.27 -3.81
CA PRO A 265 -16.69 -20.68 -3.50
C PRO A 265 -15.53 -21.18 -2.65
N PRO A 266 -15.71 -22.32 -1.98
CA PRO A 266 -14.67 -22.99 -1.23
C PRO A 266 -13.53 -23.40 -2.16
N SER A 267 -12.31 -22.94 -1.85
CA SER A 267 -11.08 -23.47 -2.46
C SER A 267 -10.61 -24.69 -1.69
N PRO A 268 -10.08 -25.72 -2.38
CA PRO A 268 -9.30 -26.75 -1.71
C PRO A 268 -7.99 -26.20 -1.17
N PRO A 269 -7.47 -26.79 -0.09
CA PRO A 269 -6.17 -26.41 0.45
C PRO A 269 -5.06 -26.82 -0.54
N GLY A 270 -4.37 -25.88 -1.12
CA GLY A 270 -3.16 -26.16 -1.89
C GLY A 270 -2.98 -25.23 -3.09
N ARG A 271 -2.03 -24.31 -2.94
CA ARG A 271 -1.40 -23.42 -3.93
C ARG A 271 -2.21 -22.20 -4.37
N GLY A 272 -1.83 -21.04 -3.85
CA GLY A 272 -1.86 -19.73 -4.52
C GLY A 272 -3.24 -19.23 -4.93
N ALA A 273 -3.96 -18.67 -3.98
CA ALA A 273 -5.19 -17.93 -4.24
C ALA A 273 -5.00 -16.85 -5.31
N ARG A 274 -5.77 -16.94 -6.39
CA ARG A 274 -5.81 -15.95 -7.46
C ARG A 274 -7.25 -15.46 -7.58
N GLY A 275 -7.47 -14.19 -7.45
CA GLY A 275 -8.72 -13.49 -7.25
C GLY A 275 -9.36 -12.84 -8.48
N VAL A 276 -10.70 -12.49 -8.50
CA VAL A 276 -11.41 -11.92 -9.66
C VAL A 276 -11.09 -10.43 -9.87
N GLY A 277 -10.44 -10.14 -10.93
CA GLY A 277 -10.06 -8.83 -11.46
C GLY A 277 -9.05 -9.05 -12.56
N GLU A 278 -9.01 -8.22 -13.59
CA GLU A 278 -7.94 -8.28 -14.57
C GLU A 278 -6.60 -8.04 -13.90
N ASP A 279 -5.57 -8.81 -14.29
CA ASP A 279 -4.18 -8.52 -13.94
C ASP A 279 -3.70 -7.28 -14.73
N LEU A 280 -4.19 -6.12 -14.32
CA LEU A 280 -3.85 -4.85 -14.98
C LEU A 280 -2.36 -4.58 -14.85
N ASN A 281 -1.67 -4.46 -15.97
CA ASN A 281 -0.30 -3.96 -16.02
C ASN A 281 -0.27 -2.46 -15.70
N VAL A 282 -0.51 -2.11 -14.43
CA VAL A 282 -0.55 -0.71 -13.97
C VAL A 282 0.75 0.03 -14.30
N SER A 283 1.90 -0.65 -14.25
CA SER A 283 3.20 -0.06 -14.59
C SER A 283 3.26 0.34 -16.07
N GLY A 284 2.82 -0.53 -16.97
CA GLY A 284 2.74 -0.24 -18.41
C GLY A 284 1.72 0.85 -18.72
N MET A 285 0.56 0.82 -18.08
CA MET A 285 -0.46 1.87 -18.21
C MET A 285 0.04 3.24 -17.75
N MET A 286 0.85 3.28 -16.67
CA MET A 286 1.47 4.50 -16.16
C MET A 286 2.57 5.06 -17.06
N ALA A 287 3.14 4.26 -17.96
CA ALA A 287 4.09 4.73 -18.97
C ALA A 287 3.44 5.63 -20.04
N ASN A 288 2.14 5.50 -20.25
CA ASN A 288 1.38 6.41 -21.12
C ASN A 288 1.16 7.76 -20.42
N HIS A 289 1.94 8.77 -20.79
CA HIS A 289 1.91 10.12 -20.19
C HIS A 289 0.54 10.80 -20.23
N LYS A 290 -0.31 10.52 -21.24
CA LYS A 290 -1.67 11.10 -21.36
C LYS A 290 -2.64 10.53 -20.31
N LEU A 291 -2.47 9.26 -19.96
CA LEU A 291 -3.37 8.54 -19.03
C LEU A 291 -2.78 8.38 -17.63
N ALA A 292 -1.48 8.53 -17.45
CA ALA A 292 -0.77 8.27 -16.18
C ALA A 292 -1.41 8.97 -14.96
N LYS A 293 -1.79 10.25 -15.11
CA LYS A 293 -2.45 11.00 -14.02
C LYS A 293 -3.81 10.40 -13.65
N ALA A 294 -4.62 10.04 -14.64
CA ALA A 294 -5.95 9.47 -14.42
C ALA A 294 -5.86 8.07 -13.80
N ILE A 295 -4.95 7.23 -14.30
CA ILE A 295 -4.67 5.89 -13.76
C ILE A 295 -4.17 5.98 -12.32
N ALA A 296 -3.21 6.88 -12.04
CA ALA A 296 -2.74 7.13 -10.68
C ALA A 296 -3.85 7.63 -9.75
N ASP A 297 -4.83 8.34 -10.28
CA ASP A 297 -5.97 8.86 -9.49
C ASP A 297 -6.99 7.77 -9.16
N MET A 298 -7.13 6.74 -9.99
CA MET A 298 -7.97 5.56 -9.69
C MET A 298 -7.36 4.67 -8.61
N GLY A 299 -6.03 4.46 -8.64
CA GLY A 299 -5.31 3.69 -7.61
C GLY A 299 -5.51 2.18 -7.71
N PHE A 300 -5.53 1.60 -8.89
CA PHE A 300 -5.78 0.18 -9.17
C PHE A 300 -4.90 -0.78 -8.36
N TYR A 301 -3.59 -0.47 -8.19
CA TYR A 301 -2.72 -1.28 -7.34
C TYR A 301 -3.21 -1.32 -5.87
N GLU A 302 -3.62 -0.19 -5.33
CA GLU A 302 -4.12 -0.11 -3.95
C GLU A 302 -5.49 -0.78 -3.81
N PHE A 303 -6.35 -0.70 -4.85
CA PHE A 303 -7.61 -1.45 -4.94
C PHE A 303 -7.35 -2.95 -4.77
N ARG A 304 -6.49 -3.54 -5.62
CA ARG A 304 -6.14 -4.96 -5.57
C ARG A 304 -5.58 -5.34 -4.19
N ARG A 305 -4.59 -4.59 -3.70
CA ARG A 305 -4.00 -4.83 -2.39
C ARG A 305 -5.03 -4.80 -1.24
N GLN A 306 -6.00 -3.88 -1.32
CA GLN A 306 -7.06 -3.81 -0.30
C GLN A 306 -8.05 -4.96 -0.43
N LEU A 307 -8.40 -5.34 -1.63
CA LEU A 307 -9.34 -6.43 -1.87
C LEU A 307 -8.74 -7.77 -1.40
N GLU A 308 -7.47 -8.04 -1.70
CA GLU A 308 -6.76 -9.25 -1.27
C GLU A 308 -6.88 -9.50 0.25
N TYR A 309 -6.47 -8.55 1.09
CA TYR A 309 -6.53 -8.79 2.53
C TYR A 309 -7.95 -8.72 3.11
N LYS A 310 -8.85 -7.95 2.49
CA LYS A 310 -10.25 -7.89 2.94
C LYS A 310 -11.03 -9.15 2.59
N CYS A 311 -10.77 -9.75 1.44
CA CYS A 311 -11.33 -11.05 1.12
C CYS A 311 -10.90 -12.10 2.16
N GLN A 312 -9.63 -12.13 2.54
CA GLN A 312 -9.17 -12.97 3.65
C GLN A 312 -9.85 -12.65 4.98
N LEU A 313 -10.07 -11.36 5.27
CA LEU A 313 -10.72 -10.92 6.51
C LEU A 313 -12.19 -11.33 6.58
N TYR A 314 -12.92 -11.19 5.49
CA TYR A 314 -14.38 -11.45 5.43
C TYR A 314 -14.73 -12.84 4.90
N GLY A 315 -13.77 -13.76 4.81
CA GLY A 315 -13.99 -15.12 4.32
C GLY A 315 -14.34 -15.17 2.83
N SER A 316 -13.98 -14.13 2.09
CA SER A 316 -14.20 -14.04 0.64
C SER A 316 -12.97 -14.49 -0.13
N GLN A 317 -13.19 -15.02 -1.32
CA GLN A 317 -12.11 -15.42 -2.21
C GLN A 317 -11.96 -14.41 -3.34
N LEU A 318 -10.73 -14.15 -3.75
CA LEU A 318 -10.44 -13.21 -4.82
C LEU A 318 -9.79 -14.00 -5.99
N THR A 319 -10.35 -14.17 -7.23
CA THR A 319 -9.79 -14.80 -8.45
C THR A 319 -9.32 -13.74 -9.46
N VAL A 320 -8.04 -13.69 -9.92
CA VAL A 320 -7.53 -12.77 -10.96
C VAL A 320 -7.51 -13.48 -12.30
N VAL A 321 -8.27 -12.98 -13.25
CA VAL A 321 -8.27 -13.47 -14.62
C VAL A 321 -7.02 -12.95 -15.34
N ASP A 322 -6.45 -13.77 -16.21
CA ASP A 322 -5.27 -13.42 -17.00
C ASP A 322 -5.51 -12.12 -17.79
N ARG A 323 -4.47 -11.28 -17.88
CA ARG A 323 -4.50 -9.98 -18.58
C ARG A 323 -4.83 -10.09 -20.07
N TRP A 324 -4.60 -11.24 -20.67
CA TRP A 324 -4.86 -11.50 -22.08
C TRP A 324 -6.26 -12.04 -22.35
N PHE A 325 -7.03 -12.28 -21.30
CA PHE A 325 -8.44 -12.68 -21.45
C PHE A 325 -9.22 -11.53 -22.10
N PRO A 326 -9.85 -11.77 -23.28
CA PRO A 326 -10.48 -10.70 -24.05
C PRO A 326 -11.86 -10.32 -23.50
N SER A 327 -11.94 -9.95 -22.21
CA SER A 327 -13.20 -9.70 -21.48
C SER A 327 -14.10 -8.69 -22.20
N SER A 328 -13.55 -7.58 -22.70
CA SER A 328 -14.31 -6.55 -23.40
C SER A 328 -14.67 -6.88 -24.85
N LYS A 329 -13.96 -7.83 -25.49
CA LYS A 329 -14.19 -8.25 -26.87
C LYS A 329 -15.11 -9.46 -27.02
N THR A 330 -15.27 -10.24 -25.95
CA THR A 330 -16.10 -11.45 -25.94
C THR A 330 -17.56 -11.07 -25.70
N CYS A 331 -18.47 -11.66 -26.44
CA CYS A 331 -19.90 -11.52 -26.19
C CYS A 331 -20.28 -12.32 -24.93
N SER A 332 -20.84 -11.67 -23.92
CA SER A 332 -21.26 -12.34 -22.69
C SER A 332 -22.48 -13.26 -22.88
N ARG A 333 -23.20 -13.17 -24.02
CA ARG A 333 -24.35 -14.02 -24.31
C ARG A 333 -23.99 -15.26 -25.10
N CYS A 334 -23.16 -15.16 -26.15
CA CYS A 334 -22.89 -16.30 -27.05
C CYS A 334 -21.42 -16.73 -27.10
N GLY A 335 -20.50 -16.00 -26.40
CA GLY A 335 -19.09 -16.33 -26.34
C GLY A 335 -18.26 -15.93 -27.56
N THR A 336 -18.86 -15.42 -28.66
CA THR A 336 -18.14 -14.98 -29.86
C THR A 336 -17.20 -13.83 -29.53
N VAL A 337 -15.97 -13.93 -30.01
CA VAL A 337 -14.92 -12.89 -29.78
C VAL A 337 -14.82 -12.00 -31.01
N LYS A 338 -14.97 -10.69 -30.84
CA LYS A 338 -14.74 -9.70 -31.89
C LYS A 338 -13.25 -9.58 -32.21
N GLU A 339 -12.90 -9.47 -33.48
CA GLU A 339 -11.53 -9.27 -33.92
C GLU A 339 -10.99 -7.90 -33.44
N SER A 340 -11.79 -6.85 -33.58
CA SER A 340 -11.44 -5.50 -33.17
C SER A 340 -12.55 -4.85 -32.34
N LEU A 341 -12.16 -3.96 -31.41
CA LEU A 341 -13.07 -3.12 -30.63
C LEU A 341 -12.37 -1.80 -30.35
N CYS A 342 -12.92 -0.69 -30.87
CA CYS A 342 -12.37 0.63 -30.64
C CYS A 342 -12.51 1.07 -29.18
N LEU A 343 -11.50 1.75 -28.65
CA LEU A 343 -11.56 2.29 -27.26
C LEU A 343 -12.65 3.35 -27.08
N SER A 344 -13.10 3.98 -28.14
CA SER A 344 -14.21 4.96 -28.16
C SER A 344 -15.58 4.31 -28.05
N GLU A 345 -15.71 3.07 -28.49
CA GLU A 345 -17.00 2.33 -28.42
C GLU A 345 -17.34 2.06 -26.96
N ARG A 346 -18.54 2.47 -26.56
CA ARG A 346 -19.06 2.29 -25.20
C ARG A 346 -20.15 1.25 -25.12
N VAL A 347 -20.76 0.93 -26.24
CA VAL A 347 -21.77 -0.13 -26.38
C VAL A 347 -21.11 -1.28 -27.11
N PHE A 348 -21.24 -2.46 -26.54
CA PHE A 348 -20.85 -3.71 -27.17
C PHE A 348 -22.04 -4.24 -27.98
N ASN A 349 -21.88 -4.41 -29.27
CA ASN A 349 -22.88 -5.00 -30.16
C ASN A 349 -22.30 -6.29 -30.74
N CYS A 350 -22.96 -7.41 -30.51
CA CYS A 350 -22.56 -8.69 -31.06
C CYS A 350 -23.14 -8.88 -32.46
N GLU A 351 -22.29 -9.10 -33.46
CA GLU A 351 -22.70 -9.34 -34.85
C GLU A 351 -23.28 -10.78 -35.07
N HIS A 352 -22.97 -11.71 -34.16
CA HIS A 352 -23.42 -13.08 -34.26
C HIS A 352 -24.81 -13.29 -33.66
N CYS A 353 -25.12 -12.73 -32.46
CA CYS A 353 -26.37 -12.96 -31.75
C CYS A 353 -27.20 -11.70 -31.52
N ASN A 354 -26.82 -10.56 -32.11
CA ASN A 354 -27.47 -9.26 -31.99
C ASN A 354 -27.62 -8.75 -30.54
N PHE A 355 -26.83 -9.31 -29.61
CA PHE A 355 -26.81 -8.83 -28.22
C PHE A 355 -26.12 -7.47 -28.13
N SER A 356 -26.76 -6.53 -27.42
CA SER A 356 -26.23 -5.17 -27.19
C SER A 356 -26.27 -4.84 -25.71
N CYS A 357 -25.16 -4.36 -25.16
CA CYS A 357 -25.08 -3.86 -23.79
C CYS A 357 -23.91 -2.87 -23.60
N GLU A 358 -23.84 -2.20 -22.44
CA GLU A 358 -22.66 -1.41 -22.09
C GLU A 358 -21.39 -2.29 -22.12
N ARG A 359 -20.31 -1.77 -22.74
CA ARG A 359 -19.05 -2.53 -22.90
C ARG A 359 -18.44 -2.93 -21.55
N ASP A 360 -18.43 -2.03 -20.57
CA ASP A 360 -17.86 -2.28 -19.27
C ASP A 360 -18.68 -3.33 -18.48
N LEU A 361 -20.03 -3.35 -18.67
CA LEU A 361 -20.90 -4.41 -18.14
C LEU A 361 -20.65 -5.74 -18.86
N ASN A 362 -20.54 -5.75 -20.19
CA ASN A 362 -20.19 -6.97 -20.94
C ASN A 362 -18.86 -7.56 -20.45
N ALA A 363 -17.86 -6.73 -20.23
CA ALA A 363 -16.57 -7.17 -19.68
C ALA A 363 -16.70 -7.77 -18.27
N ALA A 364 -17.48 -7.14 -17.40
CA ALA A 364 -17.73 -7.64 -16.05
C ALA A 364 -18.47 -8.98 -16.05
N LEU A 365 -19.47 -9.17 -16.94
CA LEU A 365 -20.16 -10.45 -17.12
C LEU A 365 -19.20 -11.55 -17.58
N ASN A 366 -18.35 -11.27 -18.55
CA ASN A 366 -17.35 -12.22 -19.04
C ASN A 366 -16.32 -12.59 -17.94
N LEU A 367 -15.91 -11.64 -17.12
CA LEU A 367 -15.04 -11.92 -15.96
C LEU A 367 -15.72 -12.86 -14.96
N ALA A 368 -17.01 -12.67 -14.67
CA ALA A 368 -17.76 -13.58 -13.79
C ALA A 368 -17.86 -14.99 -14.39
N MET A 369 -18.15 -15.10 -15.69
CA MET A 369 -18.24 -16.40 -16.40
C MET A 369 -16.90 -17.12 -16.46
N ALA A 370 -15.79 -16.42 -16.73
CA ALA A 370 -14.45 -17.01 -16.75
C ALA A 370 -14.09 -17.71 -15.44
N VAL A 371 -14.55 -17.17 -14.32
CA VAL A 371 -14.34 -17.79 -13.00
C VAL A 371 -15.21 -19.02 -12.80
N SER A 372 -16.45 -18.99 -13.23
CA SER A 372 -17.35 -20.13 -13.16
C SER A 372 -16.81 -21.33 -13.97
N LEU A 373 -16.25 -21.07 -15.16
CA LEU A 373 -15.61 -22.09 -15.99
C LEU A 373 -14.33 -22.67 -15.34
N LEU A 374 -13.49 -21.83 -14.75
CA LEU A 374 -12.29 -22.27 -14.01
C LEU A 374 -12.64 -23.12 -12.79
N ARG A 375 -13.83 -22.96 -12.22
CA ARG A 375 -14.32 -23.77 -11.10
C ARG A 375 -14.76 -25.16 -11.55
N ASN A 376 -15.55 -25.22 -12.59
CA ASN A 376 -16.07 -26.49 -13.13
C ASN A 376 -14.94 -27.37 -13.66
N ALA A 377 -13.92 -26.80 -14.31
CA ALA A 377 -12.72 -27.53 -14.72
C ALA A 377 -11.96 -28.14 -13.52
N ASN A 378 -11.79 -27.40 -12.43
CA ASN A 378 -11.14 -27.92 -11.22
C ASN A 378 -12.01 -28.90 -10.41
N ALA A 379 -13.32 -28.91 -10.57
CA ALA A 379 -14.20 -29.90 -9.96
C ALA A 379 -14.12 -31.24 -10.71
N ASN A 380 -14.15 -31.21 -12.05
CA ASN A 380 -14.06 -32.40 -12.89
C ASN A 380 -12.71 -33.14 -12.78
N ASP A 381 -11.59 -32.42 -12.59
CA ASP A 381 -10.27 -33.03 -12.32
C ASP A 381 -10.22 -33.79 -10.97
N ARG A 382 -11.12 -33.52 -10.04
CA ARG A 382 -11.17 -34.21 -8.74
C ARG A 382 -11.96 -35.50 -8.80
N ASP A 383 -13.03 -35.51 -9.54
CA ASP A 383 -13.87 -36.72 -9.69
C ASP A 383 -13.13 -37.81 -10.47
N SER A 384 -12.19 -37.40 -11.36
CA SER A 384 -11.36 -38.37 -12.11
C SER A 384 -10.22 -39.00 -11.26
N LEU A 385 -9.87 -38.44 -10.10
CA LEU A 385 -8.81 -38.96 -9.19
C LEU A 385 -9.35 -39.96 -8.15
N TRP A 386 -10.68 -40.17 -8.06
CA TRP A 386 -11.30 -41.10 -7.11
C TRP A 386 -12.01 -42.30 -7.80
N THR A 387 -11.91 -42.45 -9.10
CA THR A 387 -12.46 -43.56 -9.88
C THR A 387 -11.38 -44.41 -10.58
N GLY A 388 -10.19 -44.47 -9.99
CA GLY A 388 -9.09 -45.36 -10.41
C GLY A 388 -8.64 -46.26 -9.28
#